data_bdc6cedb0e3619bab3b8a9b2bac4c4b2
#
_entry.id   bdc6cedb0e3619bab3b8a9b2bac4c4b2
#
_cell.length_a   1.000
_cell.length_b   1.000
_cell.length_c   1.000
_cell.angle_alpha   90.00
_cell.angle_beta   90.00
_cell.angle_gamma   90.00
#
_symmetry.space_group_name_H-M   'P 1'
#
loop_
_entity.id
_entity.type
_entity.pdbx_description
1 polymer ?
#
loop_
_entity_poly.entity_id
_entity_poly.type
_entity_poly.pdbx_seq_one_letter_code
_entity_poly.pdbx_strand_id
1 'polypeptide(L)'
;MRLTRHLKNDRRARLLTLVGAGLCAVLASCSSSAPASKPIPAVPTPSAQTSQQASSAPKDDEFTLVATGDVLLHDALWPQARKDAKRTGQGAMDFQPMMEGVEPYVSKADVGLCHLETPLAKLGGPYYGYPSFSAPPQVADSLARVGFDVCSTVSNHTFDQGVAGVERTLDALDAAGVKHAGSARTQKESRKITTLKVNGVKVAFLAYTYGFNGSSAPAGQPWRANVIDQNKILDDATRARRNGAEVVVASLHWGTEYQQSANPQQAELAPVLAKSGKLDLIISHHAHVVEPIQKIGRTWVVYGLGNMIANHETAGAANAEGLLTRFTFERKPGARRFRVSKAEYVPLLMTKTAPRRVLDVRKALSTKEYGSATRGRLLQALRRTTTVVNSMGAAKDGLVPAPFE
;
A
#
# COMPACT_ATOMS: atom_id res chain seq x y z
N MET A 1 -7.68 63.03 0.81
CA MET A 1 -7.92 63.44 -0.60
C MET A 1 -8.46 62.18 -1.26
N ARG A 2 -9.77 62.01 -1.34
CA ARG A 2 -10.74 62.35 -2.41
C ARG A 2 -10.18 61.90 -3.79
N LEU A 3 -10.81 61.14 -4.65
CA LEU A 3 -12.21 60.85 -5.06
C LEU A 3 -12.17 59.59 -5.98
N THR A 4 -13.02 58.62 -5.85
CA THR A 4 -14.38 58.38 -6.39
C THR A 4 -14.54 58.03 -7.88
N ARG A 5 -15.29 56.93 -8.09
CA ARG A 5 -16.41 56.68 -9.06
C ARG A 5 -16.01 56.25 -10.47
N HIS A 6 -16.70 55.35 -11.21
CA HIS A 6 -18.12 54.94 -11.38
C HIS A 6 -18.12 53.59 -12.15
N LEU A 7 -18.87 52.60 -11.81
CA LEU A 7 -20.26 52.19 -12.16
C LEU A 7 -20.69 52.27 -13.66
N LYS A 8 -21.12 51.14 -14.20
CA LYS A 8 -22.45 50.80 -14.73
C LYS A 8 -22.34 49.59 -15.69
N ASN A 9 -23.06 48.48 -15.43
CA ASN A 9 -24.38 48.07 -15.97
C ASN A 9 -24.44 48.03 -17.49
N ASP A 10 -24.85 46.92 -18.12
CA ASP A 10 -26.23 46.51 -18.21
C ASP A 10 -26.42 45.17 -18.92
N ARG A 11 -27.43 44.44 -18.48
CA ARG A 11 -28.26 43.34 -18.94
C ARG A 11 -28.46 43.21 -20.45
N ARG A 12 -28.67 41.96 -20.92
CA ARG A 12 -29.96 41.48 -21.44
C ARG A 12 -29.92 40.02 -21.84
N ALA A 13 -30.88 39.29 -21.28
CA ALA A 13 -31.36 38.00 -21.68
C ALA A 13 -32.07 38.01 -23.02
N ARG A 14 -32.05 36.95 -23.76
CA ARG A 14 -33.20 36.54 -24.62
C ARG A 14 -33.31 35.01 -24.67
N LEU A 15 -34.44 34.58 -24.20
CA LEU A 15 -35.11 33.31 -24.32
C LEU A 15 -35.73 33.21 -25.73
N LEU A 16 -35.68 32.05 -26.39
CA LEU A 16 -36.71 31.70 -27.39
C LEU A 16 -36.80 30.17 -27.49
N THR A 17 -37.96 29.72 -27.10
CA THR A 17 -38.62 28.43 -27.31
C THR A 17 -39.22 28.32 -28.72
N LEU A 18 -39.37 27.06 -29.22
CA LEU A 18 -40.53 26.54 -30.00
C LEU A 18 -40.07 25.25 -30.70
N VAL A 19 -40.56 24.02 -30.35
CA VAL A 19 -41.84 23.38 -30.64
C VAL A 19 -41.98 22.93 -32.12
N GLY A 20 -42.24 21.63 -32.27
CA GLY A 20 -43.01 21.11 -33.38
C GLY A 20 -42.64 19.73 -33.87
N ALA A 21 -43.37 18.71 -33.39
CA ALA A 21 -44.20 17.72 -34.08
C ALA A 21 -43.55 16.96 -35.24
N GLY A 22 -43.40 15.64 -35.24
CA GLY A 22 -44.48 14.62 -35.23
C GLY A 22 -44.78 14.16 -36.61
N LEU A 23 -44.53 12.89 -36.96
CA LEU A 23 -45.51 12.10 -37.74
C LEU A 23 -45.09 10.63 -37.85
N CYS A 24 -46.10 9.80 -37.66
CA CYS A 24 -46.12 8.35 -37.77
C CYS A 24 -46.20 7.85 -39.21
N ALA A 25 -46.02 6.56 -39.32
CA ALA A 25 -46.65 5.60 -40.25
C ALA A 25 -45.65 5.02 -41.27
N VAL A 26 -45.69 3.78 -41.70
CA VAL A 26 -46.67 2.71 -41.79
C VAL A 26 -45.92 1.42 -42.16
N LEU A 27 -46.42 0.30 -41.70
CA LEU A 27 -46.05 -1.06 -42.03
C LEU A 27 -46.29 -1.40 -43.53
N ALA A 28 -45.39 -2.15 -44.12
CA ALA A 28 -45.72 -2.98 -45.29
C ALA A 28 -44.96 -4.30 -45.23
N SER A 29 -45.70 -5.36 -45.01
CA SER A 29 -45.29 -6.75 -45.15
C SER A 29 -45.17 -7.09 -46.66
N CYS A 30 -44.06 -7.71 -47.06
CA CYS A 30 -44.04 -8.50 -48.28
C CYS A 30 -43.31 -9.83 -47.98
N SER A 31 -44.09 -10.87 -47.98
CA SER A 31 -43.64 -12.26 -48.03
C SER A 31 -43.22 -12.61 -49.49
N SER A 32 -42.02 -13.12 -49.64
CA SER A 32 -41.62 -13.84 -50.84
C SER A 32 -40.86 -15.11 -50.44
N SER A 33 -41.44 -16.21 -50.82
CA SER A 33 -40.92 -17.56 -50.74
C SER A 33 -39.71 -17.76 -51.64
N ALA A 34 -38.64 -18.33 -51.16
CA ALA A 34 -37.50 -18.81 -51.89
C ALA A 34 -37.31 -20.32 -51.72
N PRO A 35 -36.79 -21.02 -52.74
CA PRO A 35 -36.83 -22.49 -52.78
C PRO A 35 -35.72 -23.16 -51.94
N ALA A 36 -36.02 -24.39 -51.52
CA ALA A 36 -35.17 -25.26 -50.73
C ALA A 36 -33.86 -25.62 -51.46
N SER A 37 -32.72 -25.35 -50.84
CA SER A 37 -31.41 -25.86 -51.24
C SER A 37 -30.99 -27.02 -50.33
N LYS A 38 -30.40 -28.05 -50.98
CA LYS A 38 -29.95 -29.30 -50.40
C LYS A 38 -28.87 -29.14 -49.33
N PRO A 39 -28.77 -30.02 -48.32
CA PRO A 39 -27.77 -29.96 -47.25
C PRO A 39 -26.37 -30.31 -47.77
N ILE A 40 -25.40 -29.45 -47.46
CA ILE A 40 -23.96 -29.66 -47.62
C ILE A 40 -23.47 -30.46 -46.38
N PRO A 41 -22.58 -31.44 -46.51
CA PRO A 41 -22.07 -32.20 -45.34
C PRO A 41 -21.19 -31.34 -44.46
N ALA A 42 -21.42 -31.42 -43.17
CA ALA A 42 -20.68 -30.69 -42.13
C ALA A 42 -19.22 -31.13 -42.08
N VAL A 43 -18.31 -30.17 -42.21
CA VAL A 43 -16.88 -30.29 -41.89
C VAL A 43 -16.75 -30.28 -40.36
N PRO A 44 -16.02 -31.21 -39.73
CA PRO A 44 -15.84 -31.21 -38.29
C PRO A 44 -15.01 -30.00 -37.86
N THR A 45 -15.61 -29.12 -37.07
CA THR A 45 -14.95 -28.01 -36.39
C THR A 45 -13.96 -28.56 -35.35
N PRO A 46 -12.71 -28.08 -35.31
CA PRO A 46 -11.81 -28.46 -34.19
C PRO A 46 -12.38 -27.97 -32.87
N SER A 47 -12.60 -28.86 -31.94
CA SER A 47 -12.95 -28.53 -30.57
C SER A 47 -11.87 -27.63 -29.97
N ALA A 48 -12.20 -26.37 -29.73
CA ALA A 48 -11.41 -25.50 -28.89
C ALA A 48 -11.37 -26.11 -27.48
N GLN A 49 -10.25 -26.72 -27.15
CA GLN A 49 -9.94 -27.04 -25.76
C GLN A 49 -9.78 -25.69 -25.03
N THR A 50 -10.85 -25.24 -24.39
CA THR A 50 -10.80 -24.21 -23.38
C THR A 50 -9.97 -24.77 -22.24
N SER A 51 -8.71 -24.34 -22.14
CA SER A 51 -7.92 -24.54 -20.95
C SER A 51 -8.63 -23.78 -19.81
N GLN A 52 -9.48 -24.48 -19.08
CA GLN A 52 -9.93 -24.03 -17.78
C GLN A 52 -8.69 -23.91 -16.91
N GLN A 53 -8.21 -22.66 -16.77
CA GLN A 53 -7.35 -22.30 -15.67
C GLN A 53 -8.14 -22.65 -14.39
N ALA A 54 -7.77 -23.75 -13.76
CA ALA A 54 -8.34 -24.16 -12.49
C ALA A 54 -8.05 -23.04 -11.47
N SER A 55 -9.04 -22.19 -11.23
CA SER A 55 -9.13 -21.39 -10.03
C SER A 55 -9.20 -22.41 -8.89
N SER A 56 -8.08 -22.67 -8.24
CA SER A 56 -8.08 -23.46 -7.00
C SER A 56 -8.97 -22.74 -6.00
N ALA A 57 -9.98 -23.43 -5.48
CA ALA A 57 -10.78 -22.93 -4.37
C ALA A 57 -9.86 -22.43 -3.24
N PRO A 58 -10.19 -21.35 -2.53
CA PRO A 58 -9.39 -20.83 -1.44
C PRO A 58 -9.14 -21.97 -0.43
N LYS A 59 -7.86 -22.22 -0.12
CA LYS A 59 -7.52 -23.18 0.93
C LYS A 59 -7.73 -22.48 2.27
N ASP A 60 -8.67 -22.92 3.07
CA ASP A 60 -8.98 -22.36 4.40
C ASP A 60 -7.77 -22.30 5.36
N ASP A 61 -6.65 -22.91 5.01
CA ASP A 61 -5.44 -23.03 5.81
C ASP A 61 -4.20 -22.38 5.17
N GLU A 62 -4.39 -21.53 4.15
CA GLU A 62 -3.29 -20.81 3.48
C GLU A 62 -3.74 -19.41 3.06
N PHE A 63 -2.87 -18.42 3.24
CA PHE A 63 -3.03 -17.08 2.66
C PHE A 63 -1.69 -16.40 2.46
N THR A 64 -1.65 -15.41 1.58
CA THR A 64 -0.49 -14.59 1.27
C THR A 64 -0.66 -13.18 1.84
N LEU A 65 0.42 -12.65 2.43
CA LEU A 65 0.51 -11.25 2.88
C LEU A 65 1.67 -10.57 2.16
N VAL A 66 1.39 -9.46 1.50
CA VAL A 66 2.39 -8.57 0.92
C VAL A 66 2.51 -7.31 1.76
N ALA A 67 3.74 -6.88 2.04
CA ALA A 67 4.02 -5.60 2.69
C ALA A 67 5.04 -4.80 1.89
N THR A 68 4.87 -3.48 1.87
CA THR A 68 5.76 -2.53 1.17
C THR A 68 6.31 -1.49 2.13
N GLY A 69 7.35 -0.78 1.71
CA GLY A 69 7.96 0.31 2.46
C GLY A 69 7.11 1.56 2.59
N ASP A 70 7.75 2.64 2.98
CA ASP A 70 7.12 3.89 3.40
C ASP A 70 6.40 4.60 2.25
N VAL A 71 5.14 4.98 2.48
CA VAL A 71 4.39 5.93 1.67
C VAL A 71 4.60 7.31 2.27
N LEU A 72 5.64 7.99 1.82
CA LEU A 72 6.10 9.28 2.31
C LEU A 72 5.97 10.34 1.22
N LEU A 73 4.86 11.09 1.24
CA LEU A 73 4.41 11.93 0.13
C LEU A 73 5.06 13.30 0.11
N HIS A 74 6.33 13.37 -0.30
CA HIS A 74 6.99 14.64 -0.58
C HIS A 74 6.29 15.41 -1.71
N ASP A 75 6.35 16.73 -1.65
CA ASP A 75 5.73 17.63 -2.63
C ASP A 75 6.24 17.45 -4.06
N ALA A 76 7.50 17.05 -4.23
CA ALA A 76 8.07 16.71 -5.54
C ALA A 76 7.35 15.56 -6.28
N LEU A 77 6.50 14.79 -5.60
CA LEU A 77 5.68 13.74 -6.21
C LEU A 77 4.37 14.29 -6.81
N TRP A 78 3.86 15.42 -6.30
CA TRP A 78 2.54 15.92 -6.67
C TRP A 78 2.41 16.36 -8.14
N PRO A 79 3.43 17.00 -8.78
CA PRO A 79 3.38 17.27 -10.21
C PRO A 79 3.18 16.02 -11.07
N GLN A 80 3.84 14.90 -10.70
CA GLN A 80 3.64 13.63 -11.40
C GLN A 80 2.22 13.08 -11.16
N ALA A 81 1.71 13.12 -9.92
CA ALA A 81 0.35 12.67 -9.61
C ALA A 81 -0.71 13.47 -10.37
N ARG A 82 -0.54 14.81 -10.53
CA ARG A 82 -1.41 15.64 -11.36
C ARG A 82 -1.35 15.25 -12.85
N LYS A 83 -0.14 14.97 -13.36
CA LYS A 83 0.05 14.52 -14.74
C LYS A 83 -0.62 13.17 -14.98
N ASP A 84 -0.45 12.25 -14.04
CA ASP A 84 -1.05 10.93 -14.11
C ASP A 84 -2.58 11.01 -14.02
N ALA A 85 -3.15 11.84 -13.15
CA ALA A 85 -4.59 12.06 -13.04
C ALA A 85 -5.21 12.55 -14.37
N LYS A 86 -4.54 13.48 -15.09
CA LYS A 86 -4.98 13.91 -16.42
C LYS A 86 -4.98 12.77 -17.44
N ARG A 87 -4.04 11.84 -17.32
CA ARG A 87 -3.92 10.69 -18.24
C ARG A 87 -4.94 9.59 -17.94
N THR A 88 -5.20 9.34 -16.64
CA THR A 88 -6.09 8.27 -16.19
C THR A 88 -7.55 8.70 -16.02
N GLY A 89 -7.82 10.01 -15.99
CA GLY A 89 -9.13 10.56 -15.68
C GLY A 89 -9.51 10.48 -14.17
N GLN A 90 -8.56 10.19 -13.30
CA GLN A 90 -8.79 9.94 -11.87
C GLN A 90 -8.59 11.19 -11.01
N GLY A 91 -9.60 12.03 -10.92
CA GLY A 91 -9.63 13.20 -10.03
C GLY A 91 -8.54 14.24 -10.29
N ALA A 92 -8.08 14.93 -9.23
CA ALA A 92 -7.07 15.99 -9.32
C ALA A 92 -5.63 15.47 -9.22
N MET A 93 -5.42 14.36 -8.53
CA MET A 93 -4.14 13.66 -8.37
C MET A 93 -4.37 12.15 -8.36
N ASP A 94 -3.53 11.42 -9.08
CA ASP A 94 -3.55 9.95 -9.11
C ASP A 94 -2.14 9.42 -8.82
N PHE A 95 -2.00 8.73 -7.69
CA PHE A 95 -0.73 8.14 -7.25
C PHE A 95 -0.60 6.67 -7.69
N GLN A 96 -1.67 6.00 -8.15
CA GLN A 96 -1.64 4.60 -8.55
C GLN A 96 -0.58 4.31 -9.62
N PRO A 97 -0.44 5.12 -10.70
CA PRO A 97 0.57 4.84 -11.71
C PRO A 97 2.02 4.90 -11.20
N MET A 98 2.28 5.59 -10.07
CA MET A 98 3.60 5.55 -9.45
C MET A 98 3.91 4.19 -8.83
N MET A 99 2.88 3.41 -8.48
CA MET A 99 2.96 2.12 -7.80
C MET A 99 2.84 0.92 -8.77
N GLU A 100 2.85 1.14 -10.09
CA GLU A 100 2.66 0.09 -11.11
C GLU A 100 3.63 -1.10 -10.97
N GLY A 101 4.84 -0.88 -10.43
CA GLY A 101 5.82 -1.95 -10.21
C GLY A 101 5.49 -2.86 -9.02
N VAL A 102 4.62 -2.44 -8.10
CA VAL A 102 4.19 -3.25 -6.94
C VAL A 102 2.75 -3.76 -7.09
N GLU A 103 1.93 -3.10 -7.88
CA GLU A 103 0.52 -3.41 -8.08
C GLU A 103 0.26 -4.90 -8.42
N PRO A 104 1.02 -5.56 -9.35
CA PRO A 104 0.77 -6.96 -9.67
C PRO A 104 0.96 -7.91 -8.47
N TYR A 105 1.86 -7.57 -7.55
CA TYR A 105 2.11 -8.35 -6.34
C TYR A 105 1.06 -8.10 -5.27
N VAL A 106 0.65 -6.83 -5.09
CA VAL A 106 -0.32 -6.44 -4.07
C VAL A 106 -1.72 -6.92 -4.45
N SER A 107 -2.15 -6.68 -5.69
CA SER A 107 -3.49 -7.04 -6.17
C SER A 107 -3.77 -8.55 -6.23
N LYS A 108 -2.72 -9.37 -6.28
CA LYS A 108 -2.84 -10.84 -6.28
C LYS A 108 -2.69 -11.47 -4.89
N ALA A 109 -2.21 -10.69 -3.91
CA ALA A 109 -2.10 -11.17 -2.54
C ALA A 109 -3.48 -11.21 -1.87
N ASP A 110 -3.64 -12.11 -0.90
CA ASP A 110 -4.86 -12.14 -0.07
C ASP A 110 -4.92 -10.97 0.91
N VAL A 111 -3.76 -10.37 1.23
CA VAL A 111 -3.62 -9.16 2.07
C VAL A 111 -2.50 -8.27 1.56
N GLY A 112 -2.82 -7.01 1.28
CA GLY A 112 -1.87 -5.92 1.05
C GLY A 112 -1.73 -5.03 2.30
N LEU A 113 -0.54 -4.98 2.89
CA LEU A 113 -0.19 -4.11 4.02
C LEU A 113 0.68 -2.94 3.56
N CYS A 114 0.20 -1.71 3.75
CA CYS A 114 0.97 -0.47 3.53
C CYS A 114 1.37 0.20 4.85
N HIS A 115 2.32 1.12 4.76
CA HIS A 115 2.63 2.09 5.80
C HIS A 115 2.41 3.51 5.27
N LEU A 116 1.34 4.17 5.70
CA LEU A 116 1.08 5.56 5.37
C LEU A 116 1.72 6.45 6.42
N GLU A 117 2.89 6.98 6.10
CA GLU A 117 3.74 7.69 7.04
C GLU A 117 3.27 9.12 7.29
N THR A 118 2.75 9.80 6.24
CA THR A 118 2.34 11.19 6.31
C THR A 118 0.87 11.35 6.65
N PRO A 119 0.49 12.33 7.51
CA PRO A 119 -0.90 12.69 7.69
C PRO A 119 -1.49 13.32 6.43
N LEU A 120 -2.78 13.12 6.23
CA LEU A 120 -3.52 13.61 5.07
C LEU A 120 -4.19 14.95 5.34
N ALA A 121 -4.19 15.80 4.32
CA ALA A 121 -4.85 17.09 4.28
C ALA A 121 -6.36 16.95 4.05
N LYS A 122 -7.07 18.09 4.09
CA LYS A 122 -8.40 18.20 3.49
C LYS A 122 -8.30 18.07 1.96
N LEU A 123 -9.36 17.58 1.34
CA LEU A 123 -9.49 17.63 -0.11
C LEU A 123 -9.42 19.12 -0.57
N GLY A 124 -8.55 19.39 -1.55
CA GLY A 124 -8.27 20.75 -2.00
C GLY A 124 -7.13 21.44 -1.25
N GLY A 125 -6.63 20.88 -0.16
CA GLY A 125 -5.48 21.37 0.59
C GLY A 125 -5.83 22.37 1.71
N PRO A 126 -4.86 23.19 2.16
CA PRO A 126 -3.50 23.28 1.62
C PRO A 126 -2.68 22.01 1.86
N TYR A 127 -1.75 21.73 0.92
CA TYR A 127 -0.83 20.61 0.99
C TYR A 127 0.57 21.09 1.36
N TYR A 128 1.28 20.36 2.22
CA TYR A 128 2.64 20.67 2.66
C TYR A 128 3.51 19.41 2.56
N GLY A 129 4.75 19.58 2.13
CA GLY A 129 5.81 18.59 2.17
C GLY A 129 6.60 18.63 3.48
N TYR A 130 7.86 18.16 3.40
CA TYR A 130 8.80 18.22 4.52
C TYR A 130 9.01 19.67 5.01
N PRO A 131 9.20 19.92 6.35
CA PRO A 131 9.30 18.93 7.42
C PRO A 131 7.97 18.56 8.10
N SER A 132 6.90 19.30 7.86
CA SER A 132 5.59 19.07 8.49
C SER A 132 4.55 18.76 7.42
N PHE A 133 4.37 17.47 7.20
CA PHE A 133 3.56 16.98 6.10
C PHE A 133 2.05 17.22 6.27
N SER A 134 1.40 17.53 5.15
CA SER A 134 -0.04 17.57 4.98
C SER A 134 -0.31 17.08 3.55
N ALA A 135 -0.37 15.76 3.37
CA ALA A 135 -0.32 15.12 2.07
C ALA A 135 -1.68 15.09 1.37
N PRO A 136 -1.72 15.04 0.02
CA PRO A 136 -2.96 14.92 -0.74
C PRO A 136 -3.76 13.65 -0.38
N PRO A 137 -5.05 13.76 0.01
CA PRO A 137 -5.83 12.61 0.47
C PRO A 137 -6.15 11.60 -0.66
N GLN A 138 -5.98 11.98 -1.93
CA GLN A 138 -6.17 11.09 -3.08
C GLN A 138 -5.25 9.86 -3.09
N VAL A 139 -4.20 9.87 -2.26
CA VAL A 139 -3.36 8.68 -2.08
C VAL A 139 -4.14 7.51 -1.47
N ALA A 140 -5.12 7.77 -0.60
CA ALA A 140 -5.93 6.70 0.01
C ALA A 140 -6.68 5.91 -1.06
N ASP A 141 -7.35 6.58 -2.01
CA ASP A 141 -8.00 5.93 -3.15
C ASP A 141 -7.00 5.18 -4.03
N SER A 142 -5.81 5.77 -4.24
CA SER A 142 -4.77 5.12 -5.05
C SER A 142 -4.26 3.85 -4.38
N LEU A 143 -4.06 3.84 -3.06
CA LEU A 143 -3.68 2.65 -2.29
C LEU A 143 -4.75 1.56 -2.38
N ALA A 144 -6.03 1.92 -2.23
CA ALA A 144 -7.14 0.98 -2.39
C ALA A 144 -7.18 0.36 -3.79
N ARG A 145 -7.00 1.16 -4.86
CA ARG A 145 -6.99 0.65 -6.23
C ARG A 145 -5.80 -0.25 -6.55
N VAL A 146 -4.64 -0.02 -5.91
CA VAL A 146 -3.48 -0.94 -5.99
C VAL A 146 -3.78 -2.29 -5.32
N GLY A 147 -4.72 -2.32 -4.38
CA GLY A 147 -5.13 -3.53 -3.67
C GLY A 147 -4.63 -3.61 -2.23
N PHE A 148 -4.24 -2.48 -1.62
CA PHE A 148 -3.92 -2.47 -0.19
C PHE A 148 -5.20 -2.54 0.66
N ASP A 149 -5.23 -3.46 1.62
CA ASP A 149 -6.36 -3.72 2.51
C ASP A 149 -6.22 -3.02 3.86
N VAL A 150 -4.98 -2.82 4.31
CA VAL A 150 -4.69 -2.24 5.61
C VAL A 150 -3.41 -1.42 5.57
N CYS A 151 -3.40 -0.25 6.22
CA CYS A 151 -2.21 0.57 6.43
C CYS A 151 -1.90 0.74 7.92
N SER A 152 -0.64 0.68 8.28
CA SER A 152 -0.17 1.29 9.53
C SER A 152 -0.13 2.81 9.35
N THR A 153 -0.60 3.56 10.36
CA THR A 153 -0.80 5.02 10.30
C THR A 153 -0.09 5.76 11.43
N VAL A 154 0.82 5.08 12.12
CA VAL A 154 1.59 5.66 13.21
C VAL A 154 3.06 5.71 12.84
N SER A 155 3.61 6.94 12.85
CA SER A 155 4.98 7.29 12.47
C SER A 155 5.46 8.49 13.29
N ASN A 156 6.70 8.93 13.08
CA ASN A 156 7.19 10.19 13.61
C ASN A 156 6.44 11.42 13.06
N HIS A 157 5.73 11.30 11.92
CA HIS A 157 4.91 12.35 11.29
C HIS A 157 3.42 12.33 11.69
N THR A 158 3.00 11.40 12.53
CA THR A 158 1.58 11.23 12.90
C THR A 158 0.90 12.53 13.34
N PHE A 159 1.60 13.38 14.09
CA PHE A 159 1.06 14.63 14.62
C PHE A 159 1.53 15.88 13.89
N ASP A 160 2.09 15.82 12.70
CA ASP A 160 2.48 17.00 11.92
C ASP A 160 1.33 18.00 11.72
N GLN A 161 0.11 17.50 11.65
CA GLN A 161 -1.11 18.30 11.54
C GLN A 161 -2.02 18.14 12.78
N GLY A 162 -1.43 17.80 13.91
CA GLY A 162 -2.13 17.58 15.18
C GLY A 162 -3.21 16.53 15.10
N VAL A 163 -4.18 16.61 16.01
CA VAL A 163 -5.32 15.68 16.08
C VAL A 163 -6.13 15.65 14.79
N ALA A 164 -6.38 16.84 14.22
CA ALA A 164 -7.16 16.95 12.99
C ALA A 164 -6.48 16.26 11.79
N GLY A 165 -5.14 16.17 11.78
CA GLY A 165 -4.38 15.40 10.80
C GLY A 165 -4.63 13.91 10.95
N VAL A 166 -4.56 13.40 12.18
CA VAL A 166 -4.88 12.00 12.49
C VAL A 166 -6.30 11.66 12.03
N GLU A 167 -7.29 12.45 12.45
CA GLU A 167 -8.69 12.20 12.12
C GLU A 167 -8.93 12.18 10.61
N ARG A 168 -8.45 13.18 9.87
CA ARG A 168 -8.59 13.22 8.40
C ARG A 168 -7.92 12.03 7.71
N THR A 169 -6.76 11.60 8.21
CA THR A 169 -6.04 10.45 7.63
C THR A 169 -6.86 9.18 7.76
N LEU A 170 -7.41 8.93 8.95
CA LEU A 170 -8.22 7.73 9.19
C LEU A 170 -9.55 7.80 8.43
N ASP A 171 -10.18 8.97 8.36
CA ASP A 171 -11.42 9.17 7.59
C ASP A 171 -11.21 8.94 6.09
N ALA A 172 -10.08 9.39 5.54
CA ALA A 172 -9.76 9.17 4.13
C ALA A 172 -9.51 7.68 3.82
N LEU A 173 -8.82 6.95 4.70
CA LEU A 173 -8.62 5.52 4.56
C LEU A 173 -9.94 4.75 4.68
N ASP A 174 -10.79 5.10 5.67
CA ASP A 174 -12.11 4.49 5.83
C ASP A 174 -12.99 4.72 4.58
N ALA A 175 -12.98 5.95 4.04
CA ALA A 175 -13.72 6.28 2.80
C ALA A 175 -13.22 5.48 1.59
N ALA A 176 -11.93 5.19 1.52
CA ALA A 176 -11.33 4.35 0.48
C ALA A 176 -11.50 2.84 0.73
N GLY A 177 -12.05 2.43 1.88
CA GLY A 177 -12.21 1.02 2.27
C GLY A 177 -10.95 0.35 2.82
N VAL A 178 -9.88 1.12 3.06
CA VAL A 178 -8.61 0.61 3.61
C VAL A 178 -8.67 0.64 5.14
N LYS A 179 -8.43 -0.49 5.79
CA LYS A 179 -8.32 -0.56 7.26
C LYS A 179 -7.05 0.14 7.72
N HIS A 180 -7.02 0.54 8.99
CA HIS A 180 -5.86 1.22 9.56
C HIS A 180 -5.53 0.71 10.96
N ALA A 181 -4.26 0.82 11.35
CA ALA A 181 -3.76 0.41 12.66
C ALA A 181 -2.70 1.39 13.17
N GLY A 182 -2.70 1.65 14.50
CA GLY A 182 -1.66 2.41 15.20
C GLY A 182 -2.12 3.75 15.73
N SER A 183 -2.95 4.50 15.01
CA SER A 183 -3.56 5.74 15.49
C SER A 183 -5.08 5.62 15.62
N ALA A 184 -5.72 6.56 16.37
CA ALA A 184 -7.14 6.50 16.68
C ALA A 184 -7.76 7.89 16.87
N ARG A 185 -9.03 8.03 16.45
CA ARG A 185 -9.84 9.24 16.63
C ARG A 185 -10.46 9.36 18.02
N THR A 186 -10.73 8.23 18.66
CA THR A 186 -11.34 8.15 19.98
C THR A 186 -10.68 7.09 20.86
N GLN A 187 -10.81 7.24 22.18
CA GLN A 187 -10.31 6.23 23.14
C GLN A 187 -10.99 4.86 22.95
N LYS A 188 -12.25 4.84 22.54
CA LYS A 188 -12.98 3.59 22.21
C LYS A 188 -12.37 2.91 20.99
N GLU A 189 -12.01 3.69 19.97
CA GLU A 189 -11.35 3.18 18.77
C GLU A 189 -9.96 2.61 19.07
N SER A 190 -9.14 3.30 19.88
CA SER A 190 -7.78 2.85 20.25
C SER A 190 -7.74 1.50 20.98
N ARG A 191 -8.85 1.11 21.61
CA ARG A 191 -8.97 -0.20 22.26
C ARG A 191 -9.32 -1.33 21.29
N LYS A 192 -9.71 -1.01 20.06
CA LYS A 192 -10.00 -2.03 19.04
C LYS A 192 -8.71 -2.47 18.37
N ILE A 193 -8.57 -3.77 18.17
CA ILE A 193 -7.50 -4.33 17.35
C ILE A 193 -8.01 -4.44 15.93
N THR A 194 -7.28 -3.87 14.98
CA THR A 194 -7.60 -3.97 13.56
C THR A 194 -7.44 -5.41 13.10
N THR A 195 -8.48 -5.95 12.47
CA THR A 195 -8.47 -7.34 11.98
C THR A 195 -9.09 -7.43 10.59
N LEU A 196 -8.56 -8.37 9.79
CA LEU A 196 -9.15 -8.83 8.54
C LEU A 196 -9.52 -10.31 8.67
N LYS A 197 -10.55 -10.73 7.95
CA LYS A 197 -10.86 -12.15 7.74
C LYS A 197 -10.44 -12.52 6.32
N VAL A 198 -9.44 -13.37 6.21
CA VAL A 198 -8.72 -13.71 4.97
C VAL A 198 -8.81 -15.23 4.79
N ASN A 199 -9.48 -15.72 3.77
CA ASN A 199 -9.68 -17.16 3.52
C ASN A 199 -10.12 -17.92 4.80
N GLY A 200 -11.09 -17.33 5.55
CA GLY A 200 -11.55 -17.89 6.83
C GLY A 200 -10.68 -17.51 8.05
N VAL A 201 -9.42 -17.15 7.86
CA VAL A 201 -8.42 -16.86 8.91
C VAL A 201 -8.57 -15.46 9.45
N LYS A 202 -8.58 -15.27 10.76
CA LYS A 202 -8.58 -13.95 11.40
C LYS A 202 -7.16 -13.46 11.62
N VAL A 203 -6.77 -12.42 10.86
CA VAL A 203 -5.46 -11.78 10.95
C VAL A 203 -5.58 -10.47 11.70
N ALA A 204 -4.75 -10.24 12.71
CA ALA A 204 -4.70 -8.99 13.48
C ALA A 204 -3.47 -8.17 13.09
N PHE A 205 -3.65 -6.84 13.04
CA PHE A 205 -2.61 -5.87 12.72
C PHE A 205 -2.43 -4.91 13.89
N LEU A 206 -1.20 -4.82 14.37
CA LEU A 206 -0.76 -3.91 15.43
C LEU A 206 0.27 -2.95 14.81
N ALA A 207 0.27 -1.67 15.22
CA ALA A 207 1.27 -0.72 14.73
C ALA A 207 1.72 0.24 15.84
N TYR A 208 3.02 0.58 15.86
CA TYR A 208 3.66 1.41 16.87
C TYR A 208 4.81 2.23 16.27
N THR A 209 5.08 3.41 16.84
CA THR A 209 6.21 4.27 16.44
C THR A 209 7.15 4.55 17.63
N TYR A 210 8.39 4.90 17.33
CA TYR A 210 9.36 5.30 18.35
C TYR A 210 9.08 6.69 18.95
N GLY A 211 8.35 7.57 18.22
CA GLY A 211 8.10 8.95 18.65
C GLY A 211 7.44 9.80 17.57
N PHE A 212 7.44 11.14 17.76
CA PHE A 212 6.65 12.09 16.96
C PHE A 212 7.43 13.37 16.59
N ASN A 213 8.72 13.33 16.33
CA ASN A 213 9.54 14.47 15.91
C ASN A 213 9.37 15.74 16.79
N GLY A 214 9.35 15.59 18.10
CA GLY A 214 9.13 16.69 19.04
C GLY A 214 7.67 17.11 19.23
N SER A 215 6.75 16.58 18.42
CA SER A 215 5.31 16.66 18.66
C SER A 215 4.88 15.64 19.72
N SER A 216 3.63 15.75 20.17
CA SER A 216 3.05 14.79 21.13
C SER A 216 1.54 14.69 20.97
N ALA A 217 0.99 13.59 21.47
CA ALA A 217 -0.45 13.50 21.67
C ALA A 217 -0.90 14.58 22.67
N PRO A 218 -2.12 15.13 22.55
CA PRO A 218 -2.66 16.07 23.51
C PRO A 218 -2.68 15.49 24.93
N ALA A 219 -2.56 16.34 25.95
CA ALA A 219 -2.62 15.95 27.35
C ALA A 219 -3.87 15.08 27.63
N GLY A 220 -3.67 13.97 28.32
CA GLY A 220 -4.75 13.01 28.62
C GLY A 220 -5.20 12.14 27.45
N GLN A 221 -4.58 12.24 26.26
CA GLN A 221 -4.94 11.48 25.08
C GLN A 221 -3.78 10.65 24.46
N PRO A 222 -2.94 9.98 25.27
CA PRO A 222 -1.81 9.18 24.76
C PRO A 222 -2.29 8.00 23.88
N TRP A 223 -3.56 7.66 23.96
CA TRP A 223 -4.22 6.61 23.18
C TRP A 223 -4.38 6.96 21.69
N ARG A 224 -4.17 8.23 21.27
CA ARG A 224 -4.33 8.65 19.86
C ARG A 224 -3.32 8.03 18.91
N ALA A 225 -2.14 7.67 19.41
CA ALA A 225 -1.11 7.00 18.61
C ALA A 225 -0.28 6.07 19.51
N ASN A 226 -0.01 4.88 19.03
CA ASN A 226 0.72 3.88 19.78
C ASN A 226 2.23 4.15 19.71
N VAL A 227 2.86 4.31 20.88
CA VAL A 227 4.32 4.34 21.01
C VAL A 227 4.85 2.94 21.27
N ILE A 228 6.06 2.64 20.79
CA ILE A 228 6.74 1.38 21.03
C ILE A 228 6.98 1.23 22.54
N ASP A 229 6.32 0.25 23.12
CA ASP A 229 6.52 -0.26 24.46
C ASP A 229 6.37 -1.77 24.42
N GLN A 230 7.38 -2.48 24.93
CA GLN A 230 7.44 -3.94 24.89
C GLN A 230 6.20 -4.59 25.49
N ASN A 231 5.80 -4.13 26.69
CA ASN A 231 4.70 -4.73 27.42
C ASN A 231 3.38 -4.47 26.69
N LYS A 232 3.17 -3.23 26.22
CA LYS A 232 1.99 -2.87 25.44
C LYS A 232 1.87 -3.72 24.18
N ILE A 233 2.95 -3.90 23.42
CA ILE A 233 2.94 -4.73 22.20
C ILE A 233 2.54 -6.17 22.53
N LEU A 234 3.14 -6.75 23.57
CA LEU A 234 2.87 -8.12 24.00
C LEU A 234 1.46 -8.31 24.57
N ASP A 235 0.93 -7.30 25.26
CA ASP A 235 -0.43 -7.31 25.80
C ASP A 235 -1.46 -7.16 24.69
N ASP A 236 -1.23 -6.27 23.73
CA ASP A 236 -2.11 -6.10 22.55
C ASP A 236 -2.11 -7.38 21.70
N ALA A 237 -0.96 -8.02 21.49
CA ALA A 237 -0.87 -9.30 20.80
C ALA A 237 -1.62 -10.43 21.56
N THR A 238 -1.50 -10.45 22.89
CA THR A 238 -2.25 -11.40 23.74
C THR A 238 -3.76 -11.15 23.62
N ARG A 239 -4.18 -9.89 23.64
CA ARG A 239 -5.58 -9.50 23.46
C ARG A 239 -6.09 -9.85 22.06
N ALA A 240 -5.28 -9.66 21.01
CA ALA A 240 -5.61 -10.09 19.65
C ALA A 240 -5.90 -11.60 19.61
N ARG A 241 -5.02 -12.42 20.21
CA ARG A 241 -5.18 -13.87 20.29
C ARG A 241 -6.45 -14.27 21.06
N ARG A 242 -6.71 -13.63 22.21
CA ARG A 242 -7.94 -13.88 22.99
C ARG A 242 -9.20 -13.54 22.20
N ASN A 243 -9.12 -12.53 21.32
CA ASN A 243 -10.21 -12.15 20.42
C ASN A 243 -10.29 -13.02 19.16
N GLY A 244 -9.56 -14.15 19.12
CA GLY A 244 -9.62 -15.15 18.07
C GLY A 244 -8.71 -14.88 16.87
N ALA A 245 -7.72 -13.98 16.97
CA ALA A 245 -6.73 -13.83 15.91
C ALA A 245 -5.83 -15.07 15.80
N GLU A 246 -5.75 -15.63 14.62
CA GLU A 246 -4.94 -16.80 14.31
C GLU A 246 -3.54 -16.42 13.82
N VAL A 247 -3.42 -15.23 13.22
CA VAL A 247 -2.15 -14.60 12.85
C VAL A 247 -2.12 -13.19 13.42
N VAL A 248 -0.97 -12.78 13.98
CA VAL A 248 -0.75 -11.43 14.52
C VAL A 248 0.50 -10.83 13.88
N VAL A 249 0.31 -9.73 13.16
CA VAL A 249 1.35 -8.95 12.47
C VAL A 249 1.58 -7.65 13.24
N ALA A 250 2.83 -7.33 13.53
CA ALA A 250 3.21 -6.03 14.10
C ALA A 250 3.95 -5.20 13.06
N SER A 251 3.52 -3.95 12.87
CA SER A 251 4.21 -2.93 12.08
C SER A 251 4.91 -1.97 13.06
N LEU A 252 6.23 -1.84 12.94
CA LEU A 252 7.05 -1.02 13.84
C LEU A 252 7.75 0.08 13.05
N HIS A 253 7.50 1.33 13.41
CA HIS A 253 8.16 2.48 12.84
C HIS A 253 9.32 2.88 13.76
N TRP A 254 10.52 2.39 13.43
CA TRP A 254 11.72 2.47 14.26
C TRP A 254 13.00 2.36 13.42
N GLY A 255 14.15 2.36 14.06
CA GLY A 255 15.45 2.30 13.39
C GLY A 255 16.17 3.64 13.42
N THR A 256 17.17 3.79 12.59
CA THR A 256 17.90 5.04 12.40
C THR A 256 17.86 5.40 10.92
N GLU A 257 17.43 6.62 10.59
CA GLU A 257 17.35 7.07 9.21
C GLU A 257 18.67 6.85 8.46
N TYR A 258 18.55 6.29 7.25
CA TYR A 258 19.63 6.03 6.30
C TYR A 258 20.68 4.99 6.73
N GLN A 259 20.47 4.31 7.86
CA GLN A 259 21.30 3.20 8.34
C GLN A 259 20.74 1.86 7.82
N GLN A 260 21.57 1.09 7.12
CA GLN A 260 21.19 -0.21 6.53
C GLN A 260 21.48 -1.41 7.47
N SER A 261 21.57 -1.17 8.76
CA SER A 261 21.75 -2.20 9.79
C SER A 261 20.87 -1.89 10.98
N ALA A 262 20.39 -2.93 11.64
CA ALA A 262 19.58 -2.77 12.85
C ALA A 262 20.29 -1.89 13.89
N ASN A 263 19.57 -0.91 14.45
CA ASN A 263 20.08 -0.09 15.54
C ASN A 263 19.94 -0.82 16.89
N PRO A 264 20.50 -0.30 18.00
CA PRO A 264 20.42 -0.95 19.31
C PRO A 264 19.00 -1.29 19.75
N GLN A 265 18.03 -0.37 19.58
CA GLN A 265 16.61 -0.62 19.93
C GLN A 265 16.05 -1.81 19.16
N GLN A 266 16.29 -1.85 17.86
CA GLN A 266 15.85 -2.96 17.00
C GLN A 266 16.52 -4.29 17.40
N ALA A 267 17.84 -4.26 17.63
CA ALA A 267 18.62 -5.44 17.99
C ALA A 267 18.22 -6.05 19.34
N GLU A 268 17.85 -5.23 20.30
CA GLU A 268 17.41 -5.65 21.64
C GLU A 268 15.95 -6.12 21.65
N LEU A 269 15.04 -5.36 21.04
CA LEU A 269 13.60 -5.59 21.17
C LEU A 269 13.07 -6.67 20.20
N ALA A 270 13.59 -6.75 18.97
CA ALA A 270 13.11 -7.73 17.99
C ALA A 270 13.20 -9.19 18.49
N PRO A 271 14.30 -9.64 19.09
CA PRO A 271 14.39 -10.99 19.65
C PRO A 271 13.38 -11.27 20.77
N VAL A 272 13.13 -10.29 21.62
CA VAL A 272 12.16 -10.41 22.73
C VAL A 272 10.75 -10.60 22.17
N LEU A 273 10.36 -9.73 21.23
CA LEU A 273 9.05 -9.78 20.58
C LEU A 273 8.86 -11.08 19.80
N ALA A 274 9.84 -11.47 18.99
CA ALA A 274 9.78 -12.69 18.17
C ALA A 274 9.72 -13.97 19.00
N LYS A 275 10.57 -14.07 20.06
CA LYS A 275 10.61 -15.25 20.95
C LYS A 275 9.39 -15.36 21.86
N SER A 276 8.61 -14.29 22.04
CA SER A 276 7.37 -14.33 22.85
C SER A 276 6.34 -15.34 22.34
N GLY A 277 6.43 -15.73 21.08
CA GLY A 277 5.44 -16.59 20.41
C GLY A 277 4.06 -15.96 20.24
N LYS A 278 3.91 -14.65 20.53
CA LYS A 278 2.64 -13.92 20.40
C LYS A 278 2.47 -13.27 19.02
N LEU A 279 3.59 -12.92 18.37
CA LEU A 279 3.65 -12.36 17.01
C LEU A 279 4.10 -13.42 16.01
N ASP A 280 3.55 -13.37 14.80
CA ASP A 280 3.92 -14.28 13.70
C ASP A 280 4.81 -13.58 12.67
N LEU A 281 4.70 -12.24 12.56
CA LEU A 281 5.47 -11.42 11.62
C LEU A 281 5.69 -10.03 12.21
N ILE A 282 6.89 -9.48 12.03
CA ILE A 282 7.24 -8.10 12.33
C ILE A 282 7.70 -7.43 11.04
N ILE A 283 7.02 -6.35 10.65
CA ILE A 283 7.34 -5.51 9.47
C ILE A 283 7.73 -4.13 10.00
N SER A 284 8.76 -3.52 9.42
CA SER A 284 9.25 -2.25 9.96
C SER A 284 9.58 -1.19 8.92
N HIS A 285 9.62 0.06 9.40
CA HIS A 285 9.60 1.30 8.64
C HIS A 285 10.51 2.35 9.31
N HIS A 286 10.62 3.57 8.74
CA HIS A 286 11.34 4.73 9.26
C HIS A 286 12.78 4.91 8.73
N ALA A 287 13.57 3.85 8.63
CA ALA A 287 14.98 3.99 8.24
C ALA A 287 15.16 4.59 6.82
N HIS A 288 14.10 4.63 6.01
CA HIS A 288 14.06 5.09 4.61
C HIS A 288 15.07 4.41 3.70
N VAL A 289 15.65 3.32 4.16
CA VAL A 289 16.52 2.40 3.41
C VAL A 289 16.14 0.97 3.77
N VAL A 290 16.49 0.05 2.89
CA VAL A 290 16.32 -1.37 3.18
C VAL A 290 17.28 -1.78 4.29
N GLU A 291 16.75 -2.47 5.30
CA GLU A 291 17.48 -3.08 6.40
C GLU A 291 17.41 -4.62 6.31
N PRO A 292 18.13 -5.37 7.15
CA PRO A 292 18.14 -6.82 7.11
C PRO A 292 16.76 -7.47 7.31
N ILE A 293 16.66 -8.70 6.88
CA ILE A 293 15.57 -9.62 7.25
C ILE A 293 16.18 -10.76 8.06
N GLN A 294 15.49 -11.17 9.11
CA GLN A 294 15.93 -12.26 9.98
C GLN A 294 14.76 -13.15 10.38
N LYS A 295 15.01 -14.44 10.47
CA LYS A 295 14.07 -15.37 11.11
C LYS A 295 14.52 -15.67 12.52
N ILE A 296 13.69 -15.33 13.50
CA ILE A 296 13.97 -15.59 14.92
C ILE A 296 12.95 -16.60 15.45
N GLY A 297 13.41 -17.83 15.62
CA GLY A 297 12.49 -18.94 15.91
C GLY A 297 11.50 -19.17 14.77
N ARG A 298 10.21 -18.91 15.02
CA ARG A 298 9.14 -19.05 14.02
C ARG A 298 8.75 -17.74 13.35
N THR A 299 9.21 -16.61 13.90
CA THR A 299 8.79 -15.27 13.49
C THR A 299 9.81 -14.67 12.51
N TRP A 300 9.33 -14.17 11.38
CA TRP A 300 10.13 -13.35 10.50
C TRP A 300 10.12 -11.89 10.97
N VAL A 301 11.27 -11.27 10.95
CA VAL A 301 11.48 -9.86 11.30
C VAL A 301 12.08 -9.16 10.08
N VAL A 302 11.38 -8.19 9.53
CA VAL A 302 11.87 -7.27 8.51
C VAL A 302 12.22 -5.99 9.23
N TYR A 303 13.51 -5.68 9.38
CA TYR A 303 13.98 -4.53 10.17
C TYR A 303 13.68 -3.19 9.52
N GLY A 304 13.64 -3.12 8.18
CA GLY A 304 13.23 -1.94 7.42
C GLY A 304 12.97 -2.26 5.94
N LEU A 305 11.84 -1.79 5.42
CA LEU A 305 11.46 -1.99 4.01
C LEU A 305 11.95 -0.87 3.08
N GLY A 306 12.56 0.20 3.63
CA GLY A 306 12.89 1.40 2.85
C GLY A 306 11.65 2.11 2.35
N ASN A 307 11.79 2.89 1.30
CA ASN A 307 10.69 3.66 0.72
C ASN A 307 9.97 2.91 -0.40
N MET A 308 8.64 2.94 -0.39
CA MET A 308 7.85 2.59 -1.58
C MET A 308 7.69 3.83 -2.47
N ILE A 309 7.04 4.89 -1.95
CA ILE A 309 6.90 6.16 -2.66
C ILE A 309 7.47 7.29 -1.79
N ALA A 310 8.57 7.85 -2.20
CA ALA A 310 9.21 8.99 -1.51
C ALA A 310 10.10 9.78 -2.48
N ASN A 311 10.49 10.99 -2.09
CA ASN A 311 11.47 11.78 -2.82
C ASN A 311 12.37 12.56 -1.86
N HIS A 312 13.31 11.90 -1.23
CA HIS A 312 14.34 12.59 -0.46
C HIS A 312 15.33 13.28 -1.39
N GLU A 313 15.52 14.59 -1.26
CA GLU A 313 16.40 15.36 -2.15
C GLU A 313 17.88 15.15 -1.80
N THR A 314 18.21 15.11 -0.52
CA THR A 314 19.58 15.18 0.01
C THR A 314 20.17 13.83 0.38
N ALA A 315 19.38 12.79 0.56
CA ALA A 315 19.87 11.49 0.97
C ALA A 315 20.45 10.68 -0.19
N GLY A 316 21.37 9.78 0.14
CA GLY A 316 22.12 8.98 -0.82
C GLY A 316 21.25 8.07 -1.72
N ALA A 317 21.91 7.36 -2.64
CA ALA A 317 21.20 6.51 -3.62
C ALA A 317 20.33 5.41 -2.97
N ALA A 318 20.67 4.97 -1.76
CA ALA A 318 19.95 3.89 -1.07
C ALA A 318 18.52 4.26 -0.67
N ASN A 319 18.21 5.53 -0.44
CA ASN A 319 16.86 5.97 -0.04
C ASN A 319 15.82 6.00 -1.16
N ALA A 320 16.25 5.81 -2.41
CA ALA A 320 15.34 5.53 -3.53
C ALA A 320 15.07 4.02 -3.70
N GLU A 321 15.75 3.18 -2.92
CA GLU A 321 15.61 1.73 -2.94
C GLU A 321 14.62 1.31 -1.84
N GLY A 322 13.73 0.42 -2.19
CA GLY A 322 12.74 -0.14 -1.29
C GLY A 322 12.64 -1.64 -1.44
N LEU A 323 11.76 -2.20 -0.67
CA LEU A 323 11.50 -3.62 -0.64
C LEU A 323 9.99 -3.89 -0.58
N LEU A 324 9.53 -4.84 -1.37
CA LEU A 324 8.28 -5.53 -1.14
C LEU A 324 8.62 -6.91 -0.57
N THR A 325 7.91 -7.33 0.46
CA THR A 325 8.00 -8.69 0.99
C THR A 325 6.67 -9.42 0.81
N ARG A 326 6.74 -10.72 0.52
CA ARG A 326 5.58 -11.60 0.44
C ARG A 326 5.78 -12.80 1.36
N PHE A 327 4.84 -13.03 2.24
CA PHE A 327 4.83 -14.16 3.17
C PHE A 327 3.60 -15.02 2.92
N THR A 328 3.81 -16.31 2.65
CA THR A 328 2.73 -17.30 2.62
C THR A 328 2.58 -17.89 4.01
N PHE A 329 1.42 -17.72 4.60
CA PHE A 329 1.05 -18.34 5.87
C PHE A 329 0.29 -19.63 5.61
N GLU A 330 0.69 -20.70 6.26
CA GLU A 330 0.09 -22.03 6.15
C GLU A 330 -0.17 -22.63 7.53
N ARG A 331 -1.30 -23.29 7.68
CA ARG A 331 -1.56 -24.16 8.82
C ARG A 331 -1.61 -25.62 8.35
N LYS A 332 -0.64 -26.42 8.78
CA LYS A 332 -0.62 -27.86 8.45
C LYS A 332 -1.79 -28.58 9.12
N PRO A 333 -2.33 -29.65 8.50
CA PRO A 333 -3.36 -30.49 9.12
C PRO A 333 -2.97 -30.91 10.55
N GLY A 334 -3.88 -30.68 11.51
CA GLY A 334 -3.66 -30.95 12.93
C GLY A 334 -2.80 -29.92 13.68
N ALA A 335 -2.22 -28.92 13.01
CA ALA A 335 -1.48 -27.85 13.68
C ALA A 335 -2.43 -26.80 14.27
N ARG A 336 -2.08 -26.30 15.48
CA ARG A 336 -2.87 -25.27 16.16
C ARG A 336 -2.59 -23.86 15.65
N ARG A 337 -1.51 -23.63 14.88
CA ARG A 337 -1.05 -22.29 14.50
C ARG A 337 -0.58 -22.26 13.06
N PHE A 338 -0.83 -21.12 12.44
CA PHE A 338 -0.20 -20.75 11.19
C PHE A 338 1.32 -20.55 11.38
N ARG A 339 2.05 -20.72 10.29
CA ARG A 339 3.47 -20.39 10.18
C ARG A 339 3.74 -19.87 8.77
N VAL A 340 4.78 -19.10 8.62
CA VAL A 340 5.27 -18.74 7.29
C VAL A 340 5.89 -19.98 6.66
N SER A 341 5.29 -20.47 5.58
CA SER A 341 5.79 -21.58 4.76
C SER A 341 6.73 -21.09 3.65
N LYS A 342 6.53 -19.86 3.16
CA LYS A 342 7.35 -19.21 2.15
C LYS A 342 7.57 -17.76 2.46
N ALA A 343 8.81 -17.29 2.38
CA ALA A 343 9.21 -15.90 2.55
C ALA A 343 9.92 -15.42 1.29
N GLU A 344 9.45 -14.32 0.71
CA GLU A 344 9.92 -13.80 -0.57
C GLU A 344 10.11 -12.30 -0.51
N TYR A 345 10.98 -11.77 -1.40
CA TYR A 345 11.21 -10.35 -1.51
C TYR A 345 11.36 -9.89 -2.96
N VAL A 346 10.99 -8.62 -3.22
CA VAL A 346 11.17 -7.93 -4.49
C VAL A 346 11.96 -6.64 -4.23
N PRO A 347 13.18 -6.51 -4.76
CA PRO A 347 13.91 -5.24 -4.74
C PRO A 347 13.19 -4.19 -5.57
N LEU A 348 12.94 -3.03 -4.98
CA LEU A 348 12.27 -1.90 -5.61
C LEU A 348 13.21 -0.72 -5.83
N LEU A 349 12.90 0.10 -6.82
CA LEU A 349 13.55 1.39 -7.05
C LEU A 349 12.51 2.44 -7.42
N MET A 350 12.39 3.49 -6.60
CA MET A 350 11.63 4.69 -6.95
C MET A 350 12.47 5.57 -7.88
N THR A 351 11.98 5.87 -9.09
CA THR A 351 12.69 6.75 -10.03
C THR A 351 12.62 8.20 -9.56
N LYS A 352 13.76 8.92 -9.61
CA LYS A 352 13.85 10.32 -9.15
C LYS A 352 13.44 11.34 -10.22
N THR A 353 13.43 10.95 -11.49
CA THR A 353 13.05 11.79 -12.63
C THR A 353 11.73 11.32 -13.24
N ALA A 354 11.06 12.19 -13.97
CA ALA A 354 9.80 11.87 -14.63
C ALA A 354 10.00 10.89 -15.82
N PRO A 355 9.09 9.93 -16.03
CA PRO A 355 7.97 9.60 -15.15
C PRO A 355 8.46 8.96 -13.84
N ARG A 356 7.95 9.47 -12.70
CA ARG A 356 8.27 8.90 -11.39
C ARG A 356 7.47 7.62 -11.19
N ARG A 357 8.20 6.50 -11.03
CA ARG A 357 7.62 5.16 -10.89
C ARG A 357 8.41 4.32 -9.90
N VAL A 358 7.73 3.49 -9.16
CA VAL A 358 8.34 2.36 -8.44
C VAL A 358 8.56 1.24 -9.44
N LEU A 359 9.78 0.79 -9.58
CA LEU A 359 10.15 -0.30 -10.48
C LEU A 359 10.43 -1.57 -9.66
N ASP A 360 9.89 -2.71 -10.09
CA ASP A 360 10.49 -4.00 -9.74
C ASP A 360 11.85 -4.07 -10.47
N VAL A 361 12.93 -4.01 -9.70
CA VAL A 361 14.29 -3.92 -10.22
C VAL A 361 14.67 -5.15 -11.06
N ARG A 362 14.22 -6.33 -10.65
CA ARG A 362 14.53 -7.58 -11.36
C ARG A 362 13.75 -7.68 -12.66
N LYS A 363 12.46 -7.35 -12.63
CA LYS A 363 11.60 -7.32 -13.81
C LYS A 363 12.12 -6.32 -14.83
N ALA A 364 12.39 -5.08 -14.39
CA ALA A 364 12.95 -4.05 -15.27
C ALA A 364 14.28 -4.45 -15.93
N LEU A 365 15.17 -5.14 -15.21
CA LEU A 365 16.42 -5.66 -15.77
C LEU A 365 16.18 -6.78 -16.79
N SER A 366 15.18 -7.63 -16.57
CA SER A 366 14.85 -8.76 -17.45
C SER A 366 14.14 -8.30 -18.74
N THR A 367 13.19 -7.37 -18.63
CA THR A 367 12.44 -6.82 -19.78
C THR A 367 13.17 -5.69 -20.50
N LYS A 368 14.23 -5.14 -19.90
CA LYS A 368 14.97 -3.94 -20.35
C LYS A 368 14.13 -2.67 -20.35
N GLU A 369 13.05 -2.64 -19.55
CA GLU A 369 12.15 -1.50 -19.37
C GLU A 369 12.54 -0.71 -18.12
N TYR A 370 13.50 0.18 -18.26
CA TYR A 370 14.14 0.87 -17.13
C TYR A 370 13.39 2.12 -16.65
N GLY A 371 12.30 2.51 -17.33
CA GLY A 371 11.63 3.78 -17.06
C GLY A 371 12.59 4.96 -17.20
N SER A 372 12.64 5.82 -16.19
CA SER A 372 13.61 6.93 -16.14
C SER A 372 14.92 6.58 -15.41
N ALA A 373 15.14 5.30 -15.03
CA ALA A 373 16.38 4.82 -14.45
C ALA A 373 17.38 4.35 -15.51
N THR A 374 18.62 4.09 -15.10
CA THR A 374 19.64 3.44 -15.95
C THR A 374 19.82 1.99 -15.53
N ARG A 375 20.29 1.14 -16.47
CA ARG A 375 20.65 -0.25 -16.16
C ARG A 375 21.67 -0.34 -15.02
N GLY A 376 22.67 0.55 -15.01
CA GLY A 376 23.70 0.61 -13.96
C GLY A 376 23.09 0.90 -12.58
N ARG A 377 22.11 1.82 -12.52
CA ARG A 377 21.40 2.16 -11.27
C ARG A 377 20.56 0.99 -10.75
N LEU A 378 19.88 0.26 -11.65
CA LEU A 378 19.11 -0.93 -11.29
C LEU A 378 20.02 -2.07 -10.77
N LEU A 379 21.16 -2.31 -11.42
CA LEU A 379 22.13 -3.30 -10.95
C LEU A 379 22.72 -2.94 -9.58
N GLN A 380 22.96 -1.65 -9.32
CA GLN A 380 23.40 -1.16 -8.01
C GLN A 380 22.34 -1.43 -6.93
N ALA A 381 21.06 -1.08 -7.22
CA ALA A 381 19.95 -1.34 -6.32
C ALA A 381 19.79 -2.84 -6.02
N LEU A 382 19.80 -3.67 -7.05
CA LEU A 382 19.69 -5.13 -6.90
C LEU A 382 20.77 -5.69 -5.97
N ARG A 383 22.04 -5.34 -6.24
CA ARG A 383 23.18 -5.83 -5.42
C ARG A 383 23.05 -5.37 -3.98
N ARG A 384 22.80 -4.06 -3.73
CA ARG A 384 22.71 -3.51 -2.39
C ARG A 384 21.57 -4.17 -1.62
N THR A 385 20.36 -4.16 -2.17
CA THR A 385 19.18 -4.75 -1.52
C THR A 385 19.41 -6.23 -1.22
N THR A 386 19.90 -7.02 -2.18
CA THR A 386 20.17 -8.46 -1.97
C THR A 386 21.20 -8.68 -0.86
N THR A 387 22.27 -7.88 -0.82
CA THR A 387 23.28 -7.98 0.24
C THR A 387 22.70 -7.66 1.61
N VAL A 388 21.95 -6.57 1.72
CA VAL A 388 21.38 -6.09 2.99
C VAL A 388 20.35 -7.06 3.54
N VAL A 389 19.36 -7.48 2.75
CA VAL A 389 18.29 -8.38 3.24
C VAL A 389 18.85 -9.70 3.77
N ASN A 390 20.00 -10.15 3.25
CA ASN A 390 20.61 -11.43 3.63
C ASN A 390 21.70 -11.29 4.70
N SER A 391 22.04 -10.08 5.15
CA SER A 391 23.16 -9.84 6.06
C SER A 391 22.99 -10.49 7.44
N MET A 392 21.76 -10.79 7.86
CA MET A 392 21.43 -11.52 9.09
C MET A 392 20.97 -12.97 8.83
N GLY A 393 21.36 -13.55 7.69
CA GLY A 393 21.20 -14.98 7.41
C GLY A 393 19.87 -15.40 6.82
N ALA A 394 18.99 -14.46 6.39
CA ALA A 394 17.66 -14.77 5.90
C ALA A 394 17.61 -15.79 4.75
N ALA A 395 18.59 -15.79 3.84
CA ALA A 395 18.65 -16.77 2.76
C ALA A 395 18.85 -18.21 3.28
N LYS A 396 19.58 -18.40 4.38
CA LYS A 396 19.76 -19.71 5.03
C LYS A 396 18.47 -20.21 5.65
N ASP A 397 17.59 -19.28 6.03
CA ASP A 397 16.28 -19.57 6.61
C ASP A 397 15.15 -19.68 5.57
N GLY A 398 15.50 -19.59 4.27
CA GLY A 398 14.58 -19.81 3.16
C GLY A 398 13.98 -18.54 2.56
N LEU A 399 14.54 -17.34 2.83
CA LEU A 399 14.16 -16.12 2.09
C LEU A 399 14.67 -16.21 0.64
N VAL A 400 13.78 -16.05 -0.32
CA VAL A 400 14.10 -16.10 -1.76
C VAL A 400 13.56 -14.88 -2.50
N PRO A 401 14.14 -14.50 -3.65
CA PRO A 401 13.52 -13.52 -4.53
C PRO A 401 12.17 -14.03 -5.04
N ALA A 402 11.14 -13.18 -5.01
CA ALA A 402 9.81 -13.53 -5.53
C ALA A 402 9.86 -13.78 -7.06
N PRO A 403 9.05 -14.70 -7.61
CA PRO A 403 8.84 -14.76 -9.05
C PRO A 403 8.23 -13.45 -9.57
N PHE A 404 8.32 -13.19 -10.86
CA PHE A 404 7.65 -12.04 -11.49
C PHE A 404 6.12 -12.28 -11.51
N GLU A 405 5.38 -11.19 -11.28
CA GLU A 405 3.92 -11.18 -11.38
C GLU A 405 3.45 -10.48 -12.67
#